data_4e82ae3a01a4549b4b50e454bf53b739
#
_entry.id   4e82ae3a01a4549b4b50e454bf53b739
#
_cell.length_a   1.000
_cell.length_b   1.000
_cell.length_c   1.000
_cell.angle_alpha   90.00
_cell.angle_beta   90.00
_cell.angle_gamma   90.00
#
_symmetry.space_group_name_H-M   'P 1'
#
loop_
_entity.id
_entity.type
_entity.pdbx_description
1 polymer ?
#
loop_
_entity_poly.entity_id
_entity_poly.type
_entity_poly.pdbx_seq_one_letter_code
_entity_poly.pdbx_strand_id
1 'polypeptide(L)'
;MKKFFLLLAVLMFIPTLSFAKEKKVTKPDGLVIEELKVGTGPVAKAGQTVTVHYTGWLTNGQKFDSSVDRNEPFTFHLGAGEVIKGWDEGVQGMKVGGKRKLTIPSALGYGARGAGGVIPPNATLVFDVELLGVK
;
A
#
# COMPACT_ATOMS: atom_id res chain seq x y z
N MET A 1 3.35 -3.20 52.82
CA MET A 1 2.82 -2.42 52.11
C MET A 1 3.42 -1.99 50.91
N LYS A 2 4.36 -1.95 50.58
CA LYS A 2 4.94 -1.56 49.47
C LYS A 2 4.87 -2.44 48.35
N LYS A 3 4.20 -3.38 48.27
CA LYS A 3 4.17 -4.25 47.22
C LYS A 3 3.36 -3.91 46.06
N PHE A 4 2.42 -3.16 46.16
CA PHE A 4 1.58 -2.92 45.06
C PHE A 4 2.03 -2.14 43.92
N PHE A 5 2.97 -1.39 43.99
CA PHE A 5 3.35 -0.62 42.88
C PHE A 5 3.67 -1.35 41.68
N LEU A 6 4.29 -2.37 41.77
CA LEU A 6 4.68 -3.05 40.65
C LEU A 6 3.60 -3.28 39.71
N LEU A 7 2.51 -3.58 40.10
CA LEU A 7 1.50 -3.84 39.21
C LEU A 7 1.26 -2.83 38.23
N LEU A 8 1.25 -1.66 38.61
CA LEU A 8 0.96 -0.66 37.69
C LEU A 8 1.87 -0.65 36.56
N ALA A 9 3.01 -0.79 36.74
CA ALA A 9 3.96 -0.69 35.71
C ALA A 9 3.61 -1.67 34.67
N VAL A 10 3.18 -2.71 35.00
CA VAL A 10 2.87 -3.70 34.10
C VAL A 10 1.84 -3.36 33.10
N LEU A 11 0.79 -2.89 33.47
CA LEU A 11 -0.19 -2.61 32.55
C LEU A 11 0.14 -1.69 31.52
N MET A 12 0.78 -0.69 31.75
CA MET A 12 0.95 0.21 30.75
C MET A 12 1.62 -0.25 29.60
N PHE A 13 2.54 -0.98 29.67
CA PHE A 13 3.28 -1.24 28.52
C PHE A 13 2.55 -2.17 27.57
N ILE A 14 1.76 -3.00 27.98
CA ILE A 14 1.08 -3.85 27.13
C ILE A 14 0.19 -3.28 26.13
N PRO A 15 -0.75 -2.56 26.45
CA PRO A 15 -1.69 -2.06 25.52
C PRO A 15 -1.13 -1.21 24.42
N THR A 16 -0.13 -0.57 24.66
CA THR A 16 0.32 0.36 23.70
C THR A 16 0.86 -0.18 22.46
N LEU A 17 1.52 -1.19 22.43
CA LEU A 17 2.07 -1.65 21.26
C LEU A 17 1.21 -2.20 20.26
N SER A 18 0.34 -2.96 20.56
CA SER A 18 -0.36 -3.66 19.58
C SER A 18 -1.11 -2.94 18.56
N PHE A 19 -1.64 -1.86 18.83
CA PHE A 19 -2.43 -1.23 17.85
C PHE A 19 -1.76 -0.48 16.81
N ALA A 20 -0.66 -0.04 17.02
CA ALA A 20 0.00 0.76 16.08
C ALA A 20 0.11 0.14 14.74
N LYS A 21 0.09 -1.11 14.58
CA LYS A 21 0.24 -1.65 13.33
C LYS A 21 -0.95 -1.77 12.50
N GLU A 22 -2.06 -1.81 12.98
CA GLU A 22 -3.19 -1.96 12.17
C GLU A 22 -3.70 -0.68 11.64
N LYS A 23 -3.20 -0.23 10.55
CA LYS A 23 -3.61 1.00 10.00
C LYS A 23 -4.27 0.80 8.68
N LYS A 24 -5.54 1.01 8.59
CA LYS A 24 -6.30 0.85 7.39
C LYS A 24 -7.17 2.08 7.19
N VAL A 25 -7.04 2.73 6.07
CA VAL A 25 -7.75 3.95 5.78
C VAL A 25 -8.54 3.81 4.49
N THR A 26 -9.81 4.21 4.51
CA THR A 26 -10.63 4.25 3.31
C THR A 26 -10.81 5.71 2.93
N LYS A 27 -10.37 6.07 1.73
CA LYS A 27 -10.47 7.44 1.28
C LYS A 27 -11.83 7.71 0.66
N PRO A 28 -12.24 8.97 0.55
CA PRO A 28 -13.57 9.31 0.03
C PRO A 28 -13.86 8.76 -1.36
N ASP A 29 -12.85 8.58 -2.19
CA ASP A 29 -13.02 8.04 -3.54
C ASP A 29 -13.03 6.51 -3.58
N GLY A 30 -13.00 5.88 -2.43
CA GLY A 30 -13.09 4.43 -2.34
C GLY A 30 -11.77 3.70 -2.27
N LEU A 31 -10.65 4.38 -2.41
CA LEU A 31 -9.34 3.73 -2.29
C LEU A 31 -9.12 3.29 -0.86
N VAL A 32 -8.76 2.03 -0.66
CA VAL A 32 -8.44 1.54 0.68
C VAL A 32 -6.94 1.30 0.76
N ILE A 33 -6.30 1.90 1.74
CA ILE A 33 -4.87 1.78 1.97
C ILE A 33 -4.64 1.08 3.30
N GLU A 34 -3.87 0.01 3.29
CA GLU A 34 -3.56 -0.70 4.50
C GLU A 34 -2.04 -0.76 4.65
N GLU A 35 -1.50 -0.24 5.75
CA GLU A 35 -0.07 -0.30 5.98
C GLU A 35 0.30 -1.69 6.45
N LEU A 36 1.06 -2.42 5.66
CA LEU A 36 1.52 -3.74 6.05
C LEU A 36 2.85 -3.62 6.79
N LYS A 37 3.65 -2.64 6.41
CA LYS A 37 4.92 -2.38 7.06
C LYS A 37 5.26 -0.93 6.87
N VAL A 38 5.63 -0.22 7.91
CA VAL A 38 6.03 1.17 7.79
C VAL A 38 7.53 1.21 7.56
N GLY A 39 7.96 1.85 6.49
CA GLY A 39 9.37 1.96 6.20
C GLY A 39 10.05 2.97 7.08
N THR A 40 11.36 3.05 6.96
CA THR A 40 12.16 3.98 7.75
C THR A 40 12.92 4.97 6.89
N GLY A 41 12.83 4.86 5.58
CA GLY A 41 13.55 5.75 4.68
C GLY A 41 12.75 6.98 4.30
N PRO A 42 13.18 7.68 3.26
CA PRO A 42 12.51 8.90 2.82
C PRO A 42 11.07 8.66 2.39
N VAL A 43 10.25 9.70 2.50
CA VAL A 43 8.84 9.63 2.18
C VAL A 43 8.63 9.91 0.70
N ALA A 44 7.78 9.14 0.04
CA ALA A 44 7.46 9.35 -1.36
C ALA A 44 6.46 10.49 -1.51
N LYS A 45 6.77 11.45 -2.36
CA LYS A 45 5.93 12.62 -2.59
C LYS A 45 5.67 12.78 -4.08
N ALA A 46 4.56 13.41 -4.41
CA ALA A 46 4.23 13.71 -5.80
C ALA A 46 5.38 14.50 -6.43
N GLY A 47 5.71 14.20 -7.65
CA GLY A 47 6.80 14.86 -8.36
C GLY A 47 8.12 14.08 -8.31
N GLN A 48 8.20 13.08 -7.45
CA GLN A 48 9.43 12.30 -7.35
C GLN A 48 9.36 11.06 -8.23
N THR A 49 10.52 10.53 -8.56
CA THR A 49 10.62 9.25 -9.26
C THR A 49 10.71 8.17 -8.19
N VAL A 50 9.82 7.19 -8.26
CA VAL A 50 9.77 6.13 -7.26
C VAL A 50 10.00 4.77 -7.92
N THR A 51 10.61 3.87 -7.19
CA THR A 51 10.86 2.50 -7.65
C THR A 51 10.18 1.56 -6.67
N VAL A 52 9.38 0.65 -7.20
CA VAL A 52 8.58 -0.27 -6.38
C VAL A 52 8.67 -1.70 -6.86
N HIS A 53 8.38 -2.62 -5.99
CA HIS A 53 8.00 -3.96 -6.38
C HIS A 53 6.51 -4.09 -6.06
N TYR A 54 5.79 -4.81 -6.89
CA TYR A 54 4.37 -4.98 -6.68
C TYR A 54 3.85 -6.32 -7.16
N THR A 55 2.74 -6.73 -6.62
CA THR A 55 1.97 -7.87 -7.12
C THR A 55 0.51 -7.46 -7.11
N GLY A 56 -0.22 -7.75 -8.16
CA GLY A 56 -1.62 -7.40 -8.28
C GLY A 56 -2.50 -8.60 -8.48
N TRP A 57 -3.68 -8.56 -7.84
CA TRP A 57 -4.67 -9.63 -7.91
C TRP A 57 -6.06 -9.06 -8.19
N LEU A 58 -6.89 -9.87 -8.81
CA LEU A 58 -8.31 -9.59 -8.88
C LEU A 58 -8.92 -10.04 -7.55
N THR A 59 -10.17 -9.64 -7.28
CA THR A 59 -10.79 -9.99 -6.01
C THR A 59 -11.09 -11.48 -5.89
N ASN A 60 -11.06 -12.22 -6.99
CA ASN A 60 -11.24 -13.68 -6.91
C ASN A 60 -9.94 -14.39 -6.58
N GLY A 61 -8.86 -13.62 -6.33
CA GLY A 61 -7.56 -14.19 -5.96
C GLY A 61 -6.63 -14.46 -7.12
N GLN A 62 -7.08 -14.22 -8.36
CA GLN A 62 -6.23 -14.46 -9.51
C GLN A 62 -5.18 -13.38 -9.64
N LYS A 63 -3.91 -13.76 -9.63
CA LYS A 63 -2.80 -12.84 -9.81
C LYS A 63 -2.71 -12.46 -11.28
N PHE A 64 -2.66 -11.17 -11.59
CA PHE A 64 -2.61 -10.75 -12.97
C PHE A 64 -1.27 -10.11 -13.36
N ASP A 65 -0.47 -9.71 -12.40
CA ASP A 65 0.81 -9.08 -12.71
C ASP A 65 1.69 -9.07 -11.47
N SER A 66 3.01 -9.15 -11.65
CA SER A 66 3.94 -9.07 -10.53
C SER A 66 5.34 -8.72 -11.01
N SER A 67 5.87 -7.61 -10.51
CA SER A 67 7.26 -7.24 -10.79
C SER A 67 8.19 -8.20 -10.06
N VAL A 68 7.74 -8.75 -8.94
CA VAL A 68 8.55 -9.69 -8.17
C VAL A 68 8.75 -10.97 -8.98
N ASP A 69 7.71 -11.48 -9.62
CA ASP A 69 7.81 -12.68 -10.44
C ASP A 69 8.76 -12.47 -11.62
N ARG A 70 8.81 -11.26 -12.17
CA ARG A 70 9.71 -10.95 -13.27
C ARG A 70 11.10 -10.57 -12.79
N ASN A 71 11.28 -10.42 -11.49
CA ASN A 71 12.51 -9.98 -10.87
C ASN A 71 12.97 -8.65 -11.49
N GLU A 72 12.02 -7.75 -11.67
CA GLU A 72 12.28 -6.48 -12.33
C GLU A 72 11.48 -5.37 -11.68
N PRO A 73 12.10 -4.54 -10.84
CA PRO A 73 11.39 -3.44 -10.17
C PRO A 73 10.83 -2.45 -11.20
N PHE A 74 9.79 -1.76 -10.82
CA PHE A 74 9.11 -0.84 -11.69
C PHE A 74 9.33 0.59 -11.21
N THR A 75 9.71 1.48 -12.11
CA THR A 75 10.00 2.88 -11.80
C THR A 75 9.02 3.78 -12.52
N PHE A 76 8.46 4.76 -11.82
CA PHE A 76 7.56 5.72 -12.44
C PHE A 76 7.61 7.06 -11.72
N HIS A 77 7.05 8.11 -12.37
CA HIS A 77 7.00 9.43 -11.76
C HIS A 77 5.68 9.54 -11.00
N LEU A 78 5.77 9.70 -9.69
CA LEU A 78 4.61 9.69 -8.81
C LEU A 78 3.76 10.95 -9.02
N GLY A 79 2.47 10.75 -9.20
CA GLY A 79 1.54 11.85 -9.37
C GLY A 79 1.44 12.38 -10.80
N ALA A 80 2.15 11.79 -11.74
CA ALA A 80 2.19 12.28 -13.10
C ALA A 80 1.18 11.61 -14.04
N GLY A 81 0.35 10.73 -13.55
CA GLY A 81 -0.63 10.05 -14.40
C GLY A 81 -0.03 8.96 -15.28
N GLU A 82 1.15 8.49 -14.96
CA GLU A 82 1.78 7.41 -15.70
C GLU A 82 1.25 6.05 -15.31
N VAL A 83 0.59 5.97 -14.17
CA VAL A 83 0.05 4.73 -13.62
C VAL A 83 -1.42 4.97 -13.26
N ILE A 84 -2.14 3.93 -12.87
CA ILE A 84 -3.54 4.09 -12.51
C ILE A 84 -3.65 5.02 -11.30
N LYS A 85 -4.77 5.74 -11.20
CA LYS A 85 -4.96 6.73 -10.15
C LYS A 85 -4.79 6.16 -8.76
N GLY A 86 -5.24 4.94 -8.54
CA GLY A 86 -5.09 4.31 -7.24
C GLY A 86 -3.65 4.20 -6.79
N TRP A 87 -2.71 4.07 -7.73
CA TRP A 87 -1.29 4.03 -7.40
C TRP A 87 -0.76 5.45 -7.16
N ASP A 88 -1.11 6.41 -8.02
CA ASP A 88 -0.65 7.79 -7.83
C ASP A 88 -1.11 8.31 -6.46
N GLU A 89 -2.26 7.90 -5.97
CA GLU A 89 -2.70 8.29 -4.64
C GLU A 89 -2.16 7.39 -3.56
N GLY A 90 -2.16 6.09 -3.80
CA GLY A 90 -1.85 5.12 -2.75
C GLY A 90 -0.38 4.99 -2.40
N VAL A 91 0.52 5.39 -3.30
CA VAL A 91 1.95 5.30 -3.02
C VAL A 91 2.46 6.56 -2.32
N GLN A 92 1.75 7.69 -2.47
CA GLN A 92 2.17 8.91 -1.79
C GLN A 92 2.15 8.69 -0.28
N GLY A 93 3.17 9.15 0.38
CA GLY A 93 3.28 9.02 1.83
C GLY A 93 3.94 7.74 2.30
N MET A 94 4.25 6.81 1.38
CA MET A 94 5.00 5.63 1.78
C MET A 94 6.43 6.02 2.08
N LYS A 95 7.06 5.31 2.99
CA LYS A 95 8.48 5.50 3.27
C LYS A 95 9.24 4.35 2.64
N VAL A 96 10.44 4.60 2.18
CA VAL A 96 11.27 3.57 1.59
C VAL A 96 11.47 2.44 2.59
N GLY A 97 11.29 1.23 2.15
CA GLY A 97 11.30 0.04 3.00
C GLY A 97 9.90 -0.36 3.46
N GLY A 98 8.89 0.45 3.18
CA GLY A 98 7.54 0.17 3.59
C GLY A 98 6.78 -0.66 2.59
N LYS A 99 5.64 -1.19 3.01
CA LYS A 99 4.79 -2.01 2.18
C LYS A 99 3.34 -1.66 2.46
N ARG A 100 2.55 -1.46 1.42
CA ARG A 100 1.13 -1.15 1.54
C ARG A 100 0.30 -2.10 0.71
N LYS A 101 -0.91 -2.38 1.19
CA LYS A 101 -1.88 -3.10 0.41
C LYS A 101 -2.88 -2.06 -0.07
N LEU A 102 -3.12 -2.00 -1.36
CA LEU A 102 -4.03 -1.04 -1.95
C LEU A 102 -5.20 -1.80 -2.55
N THR A 103 -6.43 -1.45 -2.12
CA THR A 103 -7.62 -2.00 -2.74
C THR A 103 -8.22 -0.87 -3.56
N ILE A 104 -8.25 -1.03 -4.86
CA ILE A 104 -8.50 0.04 -5.81
C ILE A 104 -9.79 -0.21 -6.56
N PRO A 105 -10.82 0.63 -6.36
CA PRO A 105 -12.06 0.46 -7.12
C PRO A 105 -11.81 0.74 -8.59
N SER A 106 -12.61 0.20 -9.46
CA SER A 106 -12.37 0.29 -10.89
C SER A 106 -12.24 1.72 -11.40
N ALA A 107 -12.93 2.66 -10.81
CA ALA A 107 -12.82 4.06 -11.23
C ALA A 107 -11.41 4.63 -11.05
N LEU A 108 -10.63 4.07 -10.14
CA LEU A 108 -9.25 4.49 -9.92
C LEU A 108 -8.27 3.50 -10.54
N GLY A 109 -8.78 2.52 -11.25
CA GLY A 109 -7.98 1.51 -11.93
C GLY A 109 -8.24 1.56 -13.43
N TYR A 110 -8.71 0.46 -14.00
CA TYR A 110 -8.88 0.36 -15.44
C TYR A 110 -10.33 0.57 -15.92
N GLY A 111 -11.24 0.88 -14.99
CA GLY A 111 -12.59 1.29 -15.31
C GLY A 111 -13.43 0.30 -16.10
N ALA A 112 -14.36 0.81 -16.87
CA ALA A 112 -15.27 -0.01 -17.63
C ALA A 112 -14.59 -0.71 -18.79
N ARG A 113 -13.40 -0.26 -19.19
CA ARG A 113 -12.71 -0.87 -20.30
C ARG A 113 -11.92 -2.11 -19.92
N GLY A 114 -11.42 -2.17 -18.69
CA GLY A 114 -10.52 -3.23 -18.28
C GLY A 114 -9.18 -3.10 -18.98
N ALA A 115 -8.41 -4.15 -19.01
CA ALA A 115 -7.08 -4.12 -19.62
C ALA A 115 -6.71 -5.45 -20.22
N GLY A 116 -6.48 -5.42 -21.52
CA GLY A 116 -5.81 -6.50 -22.23
C GLY A 116 -6.34 -7.92 -22.01
N GLY A 117 -7.58 -8.10 -21.78
CA GLY A 117 -8.10 -9.43 -21.56
C GLY A 117 -7.71 -10.05 -20.22
N VAL A 118 -6.92 -9.36 -19.44
CA VAL A 118 -6.45 -9.87 -18.15
C VAL A 118 -7.28 -9.27 -17.05
N ILE A 119 -7.61 -7.99 -17.16
CA ILE A 119 -8.42 -7.30 -16.18
C ILE A 119 -9.80 -7.05 -16.78
N PRO A 120 -10.84 -7.64 -16.22
CA PRO A 120 -12.19 -7.48 -16.76
C PRO A 120 -12.72 -6.07 -16.54
N PRO A 121 -13.79 -5.71 -17.23
CA PRO A 121 -14.42 -4.42 -17.00
C PRO A 121 -14.91 -4.28 -15.58
N ASN A 122 -14.81 -3.10 -15.05
CA ASN A 122 -15.30 -2.74 -13.73
C ASN A 122 -14.69 -3.55 -12.58
N ALA A 123 -13.43 -3.95 -12.73
CA ALA A 123 -12.78 -4.79 -11.72
C ALA A 123 -12.17 -3.97 -10.62
N THR A 124 -12.36 -4.41 -9.39
CA THR A 124 -11.64 -3.91 -8.23
C THR A 124 -10.30 -4.65 -8.20
N LEU A 125 -9.22 -3.93 -7.95
CA LEU A 125 -7.88 -4.50 -7.95
C LEU A 125 -7.28 -4.47 -6.56
N VAL A 126 -6.46 -5.46 -6.24
CA VAL A 126 -5.76 -5.51 -4.96
C VAL A 126 -4.28 -5.61 -5.26
N PHE A 127 -3.49 -4.70 -4.72
CA PHE A 127 -2.04 -4.73 -4.91
C PHE A 127 -1.31 -4.73 -3.59
N ASP A 128 -0.20 -5.47 -3.53
CA ASP A 128 0.79 -5.29 -2.49
C ASP A 128 1.89 -4.50 -3.16
N VAL A 129 2.29 -3.38 -2.58
CA VAL A 129 3.32 -2.50 -3.14
C VAL A 129 4.39 -2.27 -2.09
N GLU A 130 5.64 -2.48 -2.48
CA GLU A 130 6.78 -2.21 -1.61
C GLU A 130 7.58 -1.08 -2.23
N LEU A 131 7.90 -0.05 -1.46
CA LEU A 131 8.66 1.09 -1.96
C LEU A 131 10.14 0.83 -1.75
N LEU A 132 10.88 0.78 -2.85
CA LEU A 132 12.31 0.47 -2.80
C LEU A 132 13.18 1.71 -2.83
N GLY A 133 12.74 2.77 -3.46
CA GLY A 133 13.55 3.98 -3.53
C GLY A 133 12.78 5.17 -4.05
N VAL A 134 13.29 6.37 -3.76
CA VAL A 134 12.73 7.63 -4.27
C VAL A 134 13.89 8.52 -4.67
N LYS A 135 13.65 9.41 -5.63
CA LYS A 135 14.61 10.43 -5.96
C LYS A 135 13.98 11.61 -6.69
#